data_24b5cf47ec8e953d2726b58f6aa51d1f
#
_entry.id   24b5cf47ec8e953d2726b58f6aa51d1f
#
_cell.length_a   1.000
_cell.length_b   1.000
_cell.length_c   1.000
_cell.angle_alpha   90.00
_cell.angle_beta   90.00
_cell.angle_gamma   90.00
#
_symmetry.space_group_name_H-M   'P 1'
#
loop_
_entity.id
_entity.type
_entity.pdbx_description
1 polymer ?
#
loop_
_entity_poly.entity_id
_entity_poly.type
_entity_poly.pdbx_seq_one_letter_code
_entity_poly.pdbx_strand_id
1 'polypeptide(L)'
;MALYLIELTPATASKDEATALIETVSNSLSEGAELIETQVSADHKLIFAIIESENTAFAPTLTAAIGKRASVVGPDEVRLVGAELDDIKKLKKDADYLVEWDIPAEITMEQYLTRKKANAPKYAEVPEVSFLRTYVREDTAKCLCFYDAPDEDAVLRAR
;
A
#
# COMPACT_ATOMS: atom_id res chain seq x y z
N MET A 1 12.20 -7.78 10.75
CA MET A 1 11.49 -8.00 9.48
C MET A 1 11.15 -6.68 8.82
N ALA A 2 11.08 -6.64 7.51
CA ALA A 2 10.75 -5.44 6.76
C ALA A 2 9.42 -5.60 6.04
N LEU A 3 8.84 -4.48 5.62
CA LEU A 3 7.64 -4.47 4.80
C LEU A 3 8.03 -4.13 3.36
N TYR A 4 7.38 -4.80 2.42
CA TYR A 4 7.62 -4.62 0.99
C TYR A 4 6.32 -4.36 0.25
N LEU A 5 6.36 -3.39 -0.66
CA LEU A 5 5.26 -3.08 -1.55
C LEU A 5 5.45 -3.78 -2.87
N ILE A 6 4.42 -4.51 -3.30
CA ILE A 6 4.32 -5.04 -4.66
C ILE A 6 3.13 -4.38 -5.32
N GLU A 7 3.33 -3.86 -6.52
CA GLU A 7 2.26 -3.29 -7.34
C GLU A 7 2.03 -4.19 -8.54
N LEU A 8 0.77 -4.59 -8.74
CA LEU A 8 0.36 -5.42 -9.87
C LEU A 8 -0.55 -4.64 -10.80
N THR A 9 -0.28 -4.74 -12.11
CA THR A 9 -1.17 -4.23 -13.15
C THR A 9 -1.73 -5.43 -13.90
N PRO A 10 -2.98 -5.86 -13.57
CA PRO A 10 -3.57 -7.03 -14.23
C PRO A 10 -3.71 -6.85 -15.74
N ALA A 11 -3.44 -7.92 -16.49
CA ALA A 11 -3.67 -7.93 -17.93
C ALA A 11 -5.17 -7.84 -18.26
N THR A 12 -6.01 -8.36 -17.37
CA THR A 12 -7.48 -8.26 -17.46
C THR A 12 -8.00 -7.54 -16.22
N ALA A 13 -8.63 -6.38 -16.40
CA ALA A 13 -9.18 -5.59 -15.32
C ALA A 13 -10.57 -6.10 -14.93
N SER A 14 -10.64 -7.04 -13.99
CA SER A 14 -11.90 -7.56 -13.47
C SER A 14 -11.76 -7.93 -12.00
N LYS A 15 -12.89 -7.96 -11.30
CA LYS A 15 -12.93 -8.36 -9.89
C LYS A 15 -12.43 -9.79 -9.70
N ASP A 16 -12.86 -10.71 -10.57
CA ASP A 16 -12.50 -12.12 -10.49
C ASP A 16 -10.99 -12.31 -10.70
N GLU A 17 -10.41 -11.61 -11.66
CA GLU A 17 -8.96 -11.69 -11.91
C GLU A 17 -8.17 -11.08 -10.76
N ALA A 18 -8.63 -9.96 -10.21
CA ALA A 18 -7.99 -9.34 -9.05
C ALA A 18 -7.99 -10.31 -7.85
N THR A 19 -9.11 -10.95 -7.56
CA THR A 19 -9.22 -11.95 -6.49
C THR A 19 -8.27 -13.12 -6.73
N ALA A 20 -8.23 -13.63 -7.96
CA ALA A 20 -7.35 -14.74 -8.33
C ALA A 20 -5.87 -14.37 -8.20
N LEU A 21 -5.49 -13.15 -8.58
CA LEU A 21 -4.12 -12.66 -8.44
C LEU A 21 -3.71 -12.52 -6.97
N ILE A 22 -4.60 -12.02 -6.12
CA ILE A 22 -4.34 -11.90 -4.67
C ILE A 22 -4.14 -13.30 -4.07
N GLU A 23 -4.95 -14.27 -4.43
CA GLU A 23 -4.79 -15.67 -3.99
C GLU A 23 -3.45 -16.23 -4.46
N THR A 24 -3.06 -15.95 -5.71
CA THR A 24 -1.77 -16.37 -6.24
C THR A 24 -0.62 -15.77 -5.44
N VAL A 25 -0.68 -14.47 -5.11
CA VAL A 25 0.33 -13.82 -4.27
C VAL A 25 0.42 -14.54 -2.92
N SER A 26 -0.70 -14.71 -2.24
CA SER A 26 -0.73 -15.35 -0.92
C SER A 26 -0.16 -16.77 -0.97
N ASN A 27 -0.54 -17.55 -1.95
CA ASN A 27 -0.10 -18.95 -2.10
C ASN A 27 1.36 -19.09 -2.52
N SER A 28 1.94 -18.06 -3.15
CA SER A 28 3.33 -18.08 -3.59
C SER A 28 4.32 -17.76 -2.47
N LEU A 29 3.84 -17.21 -1.35
CA LEU A 29 4.70 -16.85 -0.22
C LEU A 29 5.08 -18.11 0.55
N SER A 30 6.38 -18.24 0.81
CA SER A 30 6.92 -19.34 1.61
C SER A 30 6.92 -18.96 3.10
N GLU A 31 7.33 -19.93 3.94
CA GLU A 31 7.52 -19.67 5.36
C GLU A 31 8.47 -18.49 5.56
N GLY A 32 8.12 -17.59 6.48
CA GLY A 32 8.88 -16.36 6.75
C GLY A 32 8.43 -15.15 5.97
N ALA A 33 7.47 -15.27 5.05
CA ALA A 33 6.84 -14.16 4.36
C ALA A 33 5.32 -14.21 4.57
N GLU A 34 4.73 -13.05 4.88
CA GLU A 34 3.29 -12.95 5.18
C GLU A 34 2.68 -11.79 4.41
N LEU A 35 1.53 -12.06 3.78
CA LEU A 35 0.74 -11.01 3.14
C LEU A 35 -0.02 -10.24 4.22
N ILE A 36 0.28 -8.96 4.38
CA ILE A 36 -0.30 -8.12 5.43
C ILE A 36 -1.64 -7.54 4.98
N GLU A 37 -1.66 -6.91 3.81
CA GLU A 37 -2.89 -6.37 3.26
C GLU A 37 -2.78 -6.18 1.76
N THR A 38 -3.94 -6.08 1.11
CA THR A 38 -4.04 -5.73 -0.30
C THR A 38 -5.09 -4.64 -0.48
N GLN A 39 -4.86 -3.77 -1.46
CA GLN A 39 -5.84 -2.78 -1.88
C GLN A 39 -5.98 -2.88 -3.39
N VAL A 40 -7.21 -2.86 -3.87
CA VAL A 40 -7.53 -2.95 -5.30
C VAL A 40 -8.23 -1.67 -5.72
N SER A 41 -7.79 -1.05 -6.82
CA SER A 41 -8.45 0.14 -7.35
C SER A 41 -9.88 -0.19 -7.80
N ALA A 42 -10.76 0.82 -7.79
CA ALA A 42 -12.18 0.63 -8.13
C ALA A 42 -12.39 0.07 -9.54
N ASP A 43 -11.49 0.41 -10.47
CA ASP A 43 -11.52 -0.07 -11.85
C ASP A 43 -10.78 -1.42 -12.04
N HIS A 44 -10.24 -2.01 -10.97
CA HIS A 44 -9.48 -3.27 -10.95
C HIS A 44 -8.22 -3.26 -11.83
N LYS A 45 -7.67 -2.09 -12.12
CA LYS A 45 -6.46 -1.94 -12.93
C LYS A 45 -5.18 -1.97 -12.13
N LEU A 46 -5.25 -1.75 -10.82
CA LEU A 46 -4.10 -1.75 -9.93
C LEU A 46 -4.39 -2.54 -8.67
N ILE A 47 -3.40 -3.33 -8.24
CA ILE A 47 -3.42 -4.05 -6.97
C ILE A 47 -2.15 -3.67 -6.22
N PHE A 48 -2.31 -3.23 -4.96
CA PHE A 48 -1.20 -2.95 -4.06
C PHE A 48 -1.18 -4.04 -2.99
N ALA A 49 -0.04 -4.68 -2.80
CA ALA A 49 0.14 -5.73 -1.80
C ALA A 49 1.29 -5.36 -0.87
N ILE A 50 1.07 -5.48 0.43
CA ILE A 50 2.09 -5.28 1.46
C ILE A 50 2.46 -6.63 2.03
N ILE A 51 3.75 -6.96 1.99
CA ILE A 51 4.30 -8.24 2.43
C ILE A 51 5.34 -7.99 3.51
N GLU A 52 5.23 -8.70 4.63
CA GLU A 52 6.26 -8.71 5.67
C GLU A 52 7.20 -9.88 5.42
N SER A 53 8.50 -9.62 5.38
CA SER A 53 9.52 -10.65 5.19
C SER A 53 10.88 -10.17 5.70
N GLU A 54 11.78 -11.09 5.98
CA GLU A 54 13.15 -10.75 6.35
C GLU A 54 13.98 -10.23 5.17
N ASN A 55 13.62 -10.67 3.95
CA ASN A 55 14.32 -10.29 2.73
C ASN A 55 13.41 -10.42 1.51
N THR A 56 13.94 -10.18 0.33
CA THR A 56 13.20 -10.21 -0.93
C THR A 56 13.22 -11.57 -1.63
N ALA A 57 13.60 -12.64 -0.93
CA ALA A 57 13.71 -13.98 -1.52
C ALA A 57 12.36 -14.52 -2.05
N PHE A 58 11.23 -13.99 -1.56
CA PHE A 58 9.90 -14.35 -2.05
C PHE A 58 9.63 -13.86 -3.48
N ALA A 59 10.32 -12.79 -3.93
CA ALA A 59 10.00 -12.10 -5.16
C ALA A 59 10.11 -12.97 -6.44
N PRO A 60 11.17 -13.75 -6.66
CA PRO A 60 11.24 -14.59 -7.86
C PRO A 60 10.10 -15.60 -7.95
N THR A 61 9.73 -16.24 -6.84
CA THR A 61 8.65 -17.22 -6.79
C THR A 61 7.30 -16.55 -7.07
N LEU A 62 7.07 -15.38 -6.47
CA LEU A 62 5.86 -14.60 -6.67
C LEU A 62 5.74 -14.17 -8.13
N THR A 63 6.80 -13.60 -8.70
CA THR A 63 6.82 -13.14 -10.09
C THR A 63 6.56 -14.30 -11.06
N ALA A 64 7.18 -15.45 -10.82
CA ALA A 64 6.96 -16.64 -11.65
C ALA A 64 5.50 -17.14 -11.55
N ALA A 65 4.92 -17.11 -10.35
CA ALA A 65 3.52 -17.53 -10.14
C ALA A 65 2.53 -16.60 -10.84
N ILE A 66 2.79 -15.30 -10.84
CA ILE A 66 1.96 -14.30 -11.54
C ILE A 66 2.08 -14.49 -13.07
N GLY A 67 3.30 -14.71 -13.57
CA GLY A 67 3.55 -14.91 -14.99
C GLY A 67 3.11 -13.74 -15.85
N LYS A 68 2.34 -14.05 -16.90
CA LYS A 68 1.83 -13.04 -17.85
C LYS A 68 0.46 -12.45 -17.44
N ARG A 69 -0.09 -12.87 -16.32
CA ARG A 69 -1.42 -12.43 -15.86
C ARG A 69 -1.41 -10.97 -15.38
N ALA A 70 -0.25 -10.47 -14.96
CA ALA A 70 -0.09 -9.09 -14.53
C ALA A 70 1.36 -8.65 -14.66
N SER A 71 1.56 -7.33 -14.79
CA SER A 71 2.89 -6.73 -14.62
C SER A 71 3.17 -6.60 -13.14
N VAL A 72 4.41 -6.85 -12.72
CA VAL A 72 4.83 -6.79 -11.32
C VAL A 72 5.88 -5.69 -11.17
N VAL A 73 5.64 -4.74 -10.27
CA VAL A 73 6.59 -3.70 -9.88
C VAL A 73 6.95 -3.90 -8.41
N GLY A 74 8.23 -3.85 -8.08
CA GLY A 74 8.73 -4.13 -6.76
C GLY A 74 9.43 -5.49 -6.68
N PRO A 75 9.79 -5.94 -5.49
CA PRO A 75 9.41 -5.41 -4.17
C PRO A 75 10.18 -4.14 -3.81
N ASP A 76 9.48 -3.16 -3.28
CA ASP A 76 10.06 -1.93 -2.77
C ASP A 76 9.89 -1.90 -1.25
N GLU A 77 10.99 -1.75 -0.51
CA GLU A 77 10.91 -1.67 0.94
C GLU A 77 10.17 -0.41 1.36
N VAL A 78 9.22 -0.55 2.28
CA VAL A 78 8.39 0.56 2.77
C VAL A 78 8.38 0.59 4.29
N ARG A 79 8.03 1.76 4.82
CA ARG A 79 7.86 1.99 6.25
C ARG A 79 6.41 2.32 6.53
N LEU A 80 5.83 1.66 7.53
CA LEU A 80 4.49 1.97 8.01
C LEU A 80 4.53 3.19 8.93
N VAL A 81 3.70 4.19 8.67
CA VAL A 81 3.60 5.42 9.45
C VAL A 81 2.13 5.68 9.81
N GLY A 82 1.88 6.04 11.05
CA GLY A 82 0.54 6.42 11.52
C GLY A 82 -0.32 5.28 12.03
N ALA A 83 0.20 4.05 12.08
CA ALA A 83 -0.52 2.89 12.60
C ALA A 83 0.48 1.82 13.05
N GLU A 84 0.00 0.88 13.85
CA GLU A 84 0.80 -0.27 14.29
C GLU A 84 0.50 -1.49 13.42
N LEU A 85 1.56 -2.24 13.07
CA LEU A 85 1.44 -3.39 12.18
C LEU A 85 0.47 -4.44 12.71
N ASP A 86 0.52 -4.73 14.02
CA ASP A 86 -0.37 -5.72 14.63
C ASP A 86 -1.84 -5.35 14.48
N ASP A 87 -2.16 -4.05 14.52
CA ASP A 87 -3.52 -3.56 14.29
C ASP A 87 -3.93 -3.75 12.82
N ILE A 88 -3.00 -3.52 11.89
CA ILE A 88 -3.25 -3.73 10.46
C ILE A 88 -3.57 -5.20 10.18
N LYS A 89 -2.83 -6.14 10.79
CA LYS A 89 -3.04 -7.58 10.62
C LYS A 89 -4.44 -8.03 11.06
N LYS A 90 -5.11 -7.27 11.93
CA LYS A 90 -6.45 -7.56 12.44
C LYS A 90 -7.56 -6.93 11.61
N LEU A 91 -7.22 -6.03 10.69
CA LEU A 91 -8.22 -5.34 9.88
C LEU A 91 -8.89 -6.29 8.88
N LYS A 92 -10.20 -6.10 8.70
CA LYS A 92 -11.01 -6.84 7.74
C LYS A 92 -11.73 -5.92 6.76
N LYS A 93 -11.51 -4.61 6.87
CA LYS A 93 -12.14 -3.60 6.02
C LYS A 93 -11.06 -2.93 5.16
N ASP A 94 -11.36 -2.75 3.87
CA ASP A 94 -10.51 -1.99 2.96
C ASP A 94 -10.66 -0.49 3.24
N ALA A 95 -9.62 0.28 2.90
CA ALA A 95 -9.70 1.73 2.92
C ALA A 95 -10.60 2.23 1.79
N ASP A 96 -11.34 3.31 2.05
CA ASP A 96 -12.20 3.91 1.02
C ASP A 96 -11.37 4.57 -0.09
N TYR A 97 -10.24 5.20 0.27
CA TYR A 97 -9.37 5.89 -0.69
C TYR A 97 -7.91 5.62 -0.43
N LEU A 98 -7.15 5.46 -1.51
CA LEU A 98 -5.69 5.37 -1.50
C LEU A 98 -5.16 6.50 -2.35
N VAL A 99 -4.29 7.34 -1.76
CA VAL A 99 -3.64 8.43 -2.48
C VAL A 99 -2.16 8.10 -2.63
N GLU A 100 -1.71 8.04 -3.87
CA GLU A 100 -0.33 7.81 -4.23
C GLU A 100 0.35 9.16 -4.49
N TRP A 101 1.47 9.40 -3.86
CA TRP A 101 2.23 10.62 -4.04
C TRP A 101 3.68 10.32 -4.37
N ASP A 102 4.14 10.85 -5.51
CA ASP A 102 5.56 10.81 -5.87
C ASP A 102 6.25 11.95 -5.13
N ILE A 103 7.16 11.58 -4.22
CA ILE A 103 7.83 12.52 -3.33
C ILE A 103 8.97 13.19 -4.10
N PRO A 104 9.07 14.55 -4.09
CA PRO A 104 10.19 15.24 -4.72
C PRO A 104 11.55 14.76 -4.20
N ALA A 105 12.53 14.64 -5.11
CA ALA A 105 13.85 14.09 -4.78
C ALA A 105 14.61 14.86 -3.71
N GLU A 106 14.33 16.16 -3.55
CA GLU A 106 14.97 17.00 -2.54
C GLU A 106 14.43 16.79 -1.12
N ILE A 107 13.32 16.05 -0.95
CA ILE A 107 12.74 15.76 0.37
C ILE A 107 13.39 14.48 0.92
N THR A 108 14.02 14.58 2.10
CA THR A 108 14.58 13.43 2.80
C THR A 108 13.50 12.71 3.62
N MET A 109 13.79 11.49 4.07
CA MET A 109 12.90 10.75 4.96
C MET A 109 12.61 11.55 6.24
N GLU A 110 13.63 12.16 6.83
CA GLU A 110 13.48 12.99 8.03
C GLU A 110 12.54 14.17 7.80
N GLN A 111 12.70 14.87 6.69
CA GLN A 111 11.82 15.99 6.32
C GLN A 111 10.40 15.52 6.07
N TYR A 112 10.24 14.38 5.39
CA TYR A 112 8.93 13.79 5.14
C TYR A 112 8.19 13.45 6.43
N LEU A 113 8.85 12.75 7.36
CA LEU A 113 8.26 12.36 8.64
C LEU A 113 7.92 13.57 9.50
N THR A 114 8.76 14.60 9.48
CA THR A 114 8.52 15.87 10.21
C THR A 114 7.26 16.55 9.67
N ARG A 115 7.11 16.65 8.35
CA ARG A 115 5.91 17.22 7.72
C ARG A 115 4.67 16.42 8.03
N LYS A 116 4.77 15.09 8.00
CA LYS A 116 3.67 14.18 8.31
C LYS A 116 3.15 14.42 9.72
N LYS A 117 4.06 14.52 10.68
CA LYS A 117 3.74 14.80 12.08
C LYS A 117 3.12 16.19 12.27
N ALA A 118 3.68 17.21 11.61
CA ALA A 118 3.18 18.58 11.68
C ALA A 118 1.78 18.73 11.06
N ASN A 119 1.48 17.96 10.02
CA ASN A 119 0.21 18.05 9.31
C ASN A 119 -0.89 17.13 9.90
N ALA A 120 -0.54 16.17 10.75
CA ALA A 120 -1.50 15.26 11.36
C ALA A 120 -2.70 15.96 12.02
N PRO A 121 -2.52 17.04 12.82
CA PRO A 121 -3.65 17.75 13.42
C PRO A 121 -4.60 18.41 12.42
N LYS A 122 -4.15 18.67 11.20
CA LYS A 122 -4.99 19.32 10.16
C LYS A 122 -6.14 18.44 9.69
N TYR A 123 -6.04 17.13 9.85
CA TYR A 123 -7.14 16.22 9.50
C TYR A 123 -8.37 16.45 10.38
N ALA A 124 -8.19 17.00 11.58
CA ALA A 124 -9.31 17.35 12.47
C ALA A 124 -10.19 18.48 11.89
N GLU A 125 -9.68 19.27 10.95
CA GLU A 125 -10.43 20.33 10.26
C GLU A 125 -11.44 19.77 9.25
N VAL A 126 -11.28 18.49 8.88
CA VAL A 126 -12.18 17.78 7.96
C VAL A 126 -12.62 16.49 8.67
N PRO A 127 -13.55 16.58 9.63
CA PRO A 127 -13.90 15.45 10.52
C PRO A 127 -14.53 14.27 9.81
N GLU A 128 -15.09 14.44 8.62
CA GLU A 128 -15.63 13.34 7.82
C GLU A 128 -14.55 12.47 7.17
N VAL A 129 -13.29 12.89 7.23
CA VAL A 129 -12.15 12.12 6.71
C VAL A 129 -11.34 11.54 7.85
N SER A 130 -11.09 10.25 7.81
CA SER A 130 -10.20 9.56 8.74
C SER A 130 -8.92 9.17 8.01
N PHE A 131 -7.79 9.70 8.47
CA PHE A 131 -6.47 9.22 8.03
C PHE A 131 -6.22 7.88 8.72
N LEU A 132 -5.94 6.84 7.93
CA LEU A 132 -5.75 5.49 8.47
C LEU A 132 -4.28 5.16 8.68
N ARG A 133 -3.48 5.27 7.62
CA ARG A 133 -2.06 4.93 7.66
C ARG A 133 -1.37 5.33 6.36
N THR A 134 -0.04 5.31 6.40
CA THR A 134 0.80 5.56 5.22
C THR A 134 1.88 4.50 5.14
N TYR A 135 2.17 4.06 3.93
CA TYR A 135 3.39 3.32 3.62
C TYR A 135 4.28 4.24 2.78
N VAL A 136 5.47 4.50 3.26
CA VAL A 136 6.45 5.33 2.54
C VAL A 136 7.64 4.46 2.16
N ARG A 137 8.09 4.54 0.92
CA ARG A 137 9.28 3.81 0.47
C ARG A 137 10.49 4.28 1.28
N GLU A 138 11.38 3.33 1.61
CA GLU A 138 12.59 3.65 2.38
C GLU A 138 13.52 4.62 1.63
N ASP A 139 13.47 4.63 0.29
CA ASP A 139 14.20 5.58 -0.54
C ASP A 139 13.51 6.96 -0.63
N THR A 140 12.38 7.14 0.02
CA THR A 140 11.59 8.38 0.04
C THR A 140 11.08 8.82 -1.35
N ALA A 141 10.98 7.89 -2.30
CA ALA A 141 10.54 8.22 -3.66
C ALA A 141 9.02 8.32 -3.79
N LYS A 142 8.27 7.58 -2.96
CA LYS A 142 6.82 7.48 -3.07
C LYS A 142 6.19 7.13 -1.73
N CYS A 143 4.96 7.59 -1.50
CA CYS A 143 4.14 7.10 -0.39
C CYS A 143 2.72 6.78 -0.86
N LEU A 144 2.08 5.86 -0.12
CA LEU A 144 0.68 5.48 -0.27
C LEU A 144 -0.04 5.86 1.00
N CYS A 145 -1.01 6.77 0.92
CA CYS A 145 -1.80 7.22 2.06
C CYS A 145 -3.21 6.68 1.95
N PHE A 146 -3.71 6.08 3.03
CA PHE A 146 -5.03 5.45 3.07
C PHE A 146 -5.97 6.28 3.92
N TYR A 147 -7.20 6.48 3.40
CA TYR A 147 -8.24 7.29 4.05
C TYR A 147 -9.59 6.60 3.99
N ASP A 148 -10.40 6.84 5.04
CA ASP A 148 -11.83 6.63 4.98
C ASP A 148 -12.51 7.99 4.85
N ALA A 149 -13.41 8.14 3.90
CA ALA A 149 -14.09 9.38 3.61
C ALA A 149 -15.39 9.13 2.84
N PRO A 150 -16.37 10.05 2.92
CA PRO A 150 -17.63 9.89 2.18
C PRO A 150 -17.47 10.06 0.67
N ASP A 151 -16.50 10.86 0.22
CA ASP A 151 -16.24 11.11 -1.20
C ASP A 151 -14.81 11.61 -1.44
N GLU A 152 -14.42 11.68 -2.71
CA GLU A 152 -13.10 12.12 -3.13
C GLU A 152 -12.82 13.59 -2.77
N ASP A 153 -13.84 14.46 -2.87
CA ASP A 153 -13.69 15.88 -2.55
C ASP A 153 -13.31 16.08 -1.08
N ALA A 154 -13.85 15.26 -0.18
CA ALA A 154 -13.49 15.30 1.23
C ALA A 154 -12.01 14.97 1.45
N VAL A 155 -11.48 13.97 0.74
CA VAL A 155 -10.05 13.62 0.80
C VAL A 155 -9.20 14.78 0.32
N LEU A 156 -9.57 15.42 -0.78
CA LEU A 156 -8.84 16.57 -1.32
C LEU A 156 -8.82 17.74 -0.34
N ARG A 157 -9.92 17.98 0.38
CA ARG A 157 -9.97 19.05 1.40
C ARG A 157 -9.06 18.76 2.60
N ALA A 158 -8.87 17.48 2.93
CA ALA A 158 -8.06 17.08 4.09
C ALA A 158 -6.55 17.12 3.80
N ARG A 159 -6.14 17.20 2.55
CA ARG A 159 -4.72 17.15 2.14
C ARG A 159 -4.11 18.53 2.04
#